data_e4a961a93eda96289c2d3c9e4ecabc2d
#
_entry.id   e4a961a93eda96289c2d3c9e4ecabc2d
#
_cell.length_a   1.000
_cell.length_b   1.000
_cell.length_c   1.000
_cell.angle_alpha   90.00
_cell.angle_beta   90.00
_cell.angle_gamma   90.00
#
_symmetry.space_group_name_H-M   'P 1'
#
loop_
_entity.id
_entity.type
_entity.pdbx_description
1 polymer ?
#
loop_
_entity_poly.entity_id
_entity_poly.type
_entity_poly.pdbx_seq_one_letter_code
_entity_poly.pdbx_strand_id
1 'polypeptide(L)'
;MRVLVLFVAAIIGVVPYLETRDPHAASEAETAAARIPLENYINAHATGNPEYIRKAFFPEAKIMAFRDGKLLNLSVEEFASRFSGKPAADESQRKRRIDSLNITGNAGVARIVLDYPETTLTDYMSLLKVDGEWKIINKVFYGEPKAKPSSAAAQLPDDREAVKQAVLDYVEALYEADSARIQRSVHQELFKLGFERDKEGTYKPYRMTYQELYDLAGRWNKTGRIPKNSKKEIVVYDVADQTASAKLTARWGIDYLHLAKFDGKWMITDILWQTPPRS
;
A
#
# COMPACT_ATOMS: atom_id res chain seq x y z
N MET A 1 -17.65 -15.53 -74.81
CA MET A 1 -17.04 -14.51 -73.93
C MET A 1 -17.24 -14.96 -72.47
N ARG A 2 -16.21 -15.60 -71.86
CA ARG A 2 -16.27 -16.07 -70.46
C ARG A 2 -15.56 -15.03 -69.61
N VAL A 3 -16.30 -14.41 -68.69
CA VAL A 3 -15.78 -13.47 -67.71
C VAL A 3 -15.19 -14.28 -66.52
N LEU A 4 -13.91 -14.12 -66.30
CA LEU A 4 -13.18 -14.72 -65.15
C LEU A 4 -13.26 -13.74 -63.99
N VAL A 5 -13.97 -14.11 -62.91
CA VAL A 5 -14.02 -13.34 -61.66
C VAL A 5 -12.89 -13.86 -60.74
N LEU A 6 -11.88 -13.02 -60.52
CA LEU A 6 -10.82 -13.27 -59.56
C LEU A 6 -11.30 -12.83 -58.15
N PHE A 7 -11.44 -13.80 -57.25
CA PHE A 7 -11.59 -13.54 -55.81
C PHE A 7 -10.22 -13.29 -55.21
N VAL A 8 -9.98 -12.08 -54.75
CA VAL A 8 -8.85 -11.76 -53.88
C VAL A 8 -9.24 -12.01 -52.42
N ALA A 9 -8.77 -13.08 -51.83
CA ALA A 9 -8.92 -13.33 -50.38
C ALA A 9 -7.92 -12.47 -49.63
N ALA A 10 -8.40 -11.47 -48.89
CA ALA A 10 -7.60 -10.70 -47.95
C ALA A 10 -7.38 -11.53 -46.68
N ILE A 11 -6.14 -12.00 -46.49
CA ILE A 11 -5.70 -12.64 -45.24
C ILE A 11 -5.47 -11.51 -44.23
N ILE A 12 -6.44 -11.32 -43.32
CA ILE A 12 -6.27 -10.45 -42.13
C ILE A 12 -5.36 -11.24 -41.15
N GLY A 13 -4.09 -10.90 -41.17
CA GLY A 13 -3.15 -11.41 -40.19
C GLY A 13 -3.49 -10.85 -38.79
N VAL A 14 -3.99 -11.71 -37.89
CA VAL A 14 -4.09 -11.40 -36.46
C VAL A 14 -2.67 -11.38 -35.92
N VAL A 15 -2.10 -10.18 -35.75
CA VAL A 15 -0.88 -10.00 -35.00
C VAL A 15 -1.22 -10.22 -33.53
N PRO A 16 -0.65 -11.22 -32.84
CA PRO A 16 -0.88 -11.37 -31.41
C PRO A 16 -0.35 -10.11 -30.71
N TYR A 17 -1.20 -9.43 -29.97
CA TYR A 17 -0.83 -8.33 -29.09
C TYR A 17 0.04 -8.96 -27.97
N LEU A 18 1.35 -8.85 -28.11
CA LEU A 18 2.29 -9.17 -27.04
C LEU A 18 2.04 -8.14 -25.94
N GLU A 19 1.28 -8.53 -24.90
CA GLU A 19 1.28 -7.79 -23.63
C GLU A 19 2.73 -7.65 -23.19
N THR A 20 3.25 -6.45 -23.27
CA THR A 20 4.56 -6.13 -22.69
C THR A 20 4.42 -6.27 -21.20
N ARG A 21 4.89 -7.40 -20.64
CA ARG A 21 5.02 -7.57 -19.19
C ARG A 21 5.78 -6.38 -18.65
N ASP A 22 5.21 -5.74 -17.62
CA ASP A 22 5.93 -4.70 -16.87
C ASP A 22 7.27 -5.30 -16.41
N PRO A 23 8.42 -4.76 -16.83
CA PRO A 23 9.74 -5.30 -16.47
C PRO A 23 9.99 -5.27 -14.96
N HIS A 24 9.14 -4.61 -14.19
CA HIS A 24 9.19 -4.56 -12.73
C HIS A 24 8.14 -5.43 -12.03
N ALA A 25 7.31 -6.17 -12.81
CA ALA A 25 6.36 -7.11 -12.23
C ALA A 25 7.10 -8.23 -11.50
N ALA A 26 6.69 -8.51 -10.27
CA ALA A 26 7.26 -9.60 -9.49
C ALA A 26 7.00 -10.95 -10.17
N SER A 27 7.94 -11.89 -10.03
CA SER A 27 7.74 -13.25 -10.49
C SER A 27 6.60 -13.93 -9.69
N GLU A 28 6.05 -15.02 -10.24
CA GLU A 28 5.06 -15.84 -9.52
C GLU A 28 5.62 -16.35 -8.19
N ALA A 29 6.90 -16.76 -8.17
CA ALA A 29 7.58 -17.20 -6.97
C ALA A 29 7.69 -16.09 -5.90
N GLU A 30 8.02 -14.86 -6.31
CA GLU A 30 8.04 -13.71 -5.38
C GLU A 30 6.64 -13.38 -4.87
N THR A 31 5.64 -13.45 -5.73
CA THR A 31 4.25 -13.23 -5.34
C THR A 31 3.78 -14.29 -4.35
N ALA A 32 4.11 -15.56 -4.56
CA ALA A 32 3.81 -16.63 -3.63
C ALA A 32 4.53 -16.44 -2.29
N ALA A 33 5.81 -16.06 -2.30
CA ALA A 33 6.56 -15.78 -1.08
C ALA A 33 5.97 -14.62 -0.28
N ALA A 34 5.56 -13.54 -0.94
CA ALA A 34 4.93 -12.39 -0.29
C ALA A 34 3.52 -12.68 0.27
N ARG A 35 2.85 -13.73 -0.19
CA ARG A 35 1.58 -14.19 0.39
C ARG A 35 1.76 -14.85 1.75
N ILE A 36 2.90 -15.46 2.04
CA ILE A 36 3.14 -16.21 3.30
C ILE A 36 2.83 -15.38 4.56
N PRO A 37 3.36 -14.15 4.74
CA PRO A 37 3.01 -13.36 5.91
C PRO A 37 1.53 -12.97 5.95
N LEU A 38 0.88 -12.76 4.80
CA LEU A 38 -0.57 -12.46 4.73
C LEU A 38 -1.40 -13.67 5.15
N GLU A 39 -1.01 -14.87 4.75
CA GLU A 39 -1.66 -16.12 5.15
C GLU A 39 -1.44 -16.41 6.64
N ASN A 40 -0.25 -16.14 7.18
CA ASN A 40 -0.02 -16.19 8.62
C ASN A 40 -0.93 -15.23 9.38
N TYR A 41 -1.12 -14.00 8.89
CA TYR A 41 -2.06 -13.06 9.47
C TYR A 41 -3.50 -13.61 9.49
N ILE A 42 -3.96 -14.17 8.37
CA ILE A 42 -5.29 -14.82 8.27
C ILE A 42 -5.39 -15.99 9.25
N ASN A 43 -4.35 -16.81 9.36
CA ASN A 43 -4.32 -17.96 10.26
C ASN A 43 -4.34 -17.53 11.74
N ALA A 44 -3.70 -16.41 12.11
CA ALA A 44 -3.84 -15.84 13.45
C ALA A 44 -5.30 -15.55 13.78
N HIS A 45 -6.00 -14.91 12.87
CA HIS A 45 -7.43 -14.60 13.05
C HIS A 45 -8.33 -15.85 13.06
N ALA A 46 -7.99 -16.88 12.29
CA ALA A 46 -8.77 -18.11 12.24
C ALA A 46 -8.59 -18.98 13.48
N THR A 47 -7.38 -19.05 14.00
CA THR A 47 -7.02 -19.95 15.11
C THR A 47 -6.99 -19.26 16.48
N GLY A 48 -6.94 -17.94 16.50
CA GLY A 48 -6.67 -17.15 17.70
C GLY A 48 -5.24 -17.27 18.22
N ASN A 49 -4.32 -17.89 17.47
CA ASN A 49 -2.95 -18.13 17.91
C ASN A 49 -2.05 -16.90 17.64
N PRO A 50 -1.51 -16.23 18.70
CA PRO A 50 -0.66 -15.04 18.55
C PRO A 50 0.67 -15.29 17.82
N GLU A 51 1.17 -16.55 17.80
CA GLU A 51 2.43 -16.88 17.14
C GLU A 51 2.38 -16.62 15.63
N TYR A 52 1.22 -16.73 15.01
CA TYR A 52 1.05 -16.38 13.61
C TYR A 52 1.22 -14.87 13.37
N ILE A 53 0.84 -14.00 14.34
CA ILE A 53 1.10 -12.56 14.26
C ILE A 53 2.60 -12.29 14.31
N ARG A 54 3.34 -12.90 15.25
CA ARG A 54 4.79 -12.76 15.37
C ARG A 54 5.52 -13.24 14.12
N LYS A 55 5.02 -14.28 13.45
CA LYS A 55 5.57 -14.79 12.19
C LYS A 55 5.27 -13.86 11.01
N ALA A 56 4.09 -13.25 10.99
CA ALA A 56 3.62 -12.41 9.89
C ALA A 56 4.31 -11.04 9.86
N PHE A 57 4.50 -10.42 11.02
CA PHE A 57 4.96 -9.06 11.13
C PHE A 57 6.46 -8.94 11.39
N PHE A 58 7.04 -7.87 10.89
CA PHE A 58 8.35 -7.41 11.30
C PHE A 58 8.26 -6.90 12.76
N PRO A 59 9.24 -7.15 13.64
CA PRO A 59 9.12 -6.83 15.06
C PRO A 59 8.77 -5.37 15.37
N GLU A 60 9.31 -4.43 14.58
CA GLU A 60 9.09 -2.99 14.73
C GLU A 60 7.88 -2.49 13.92
N ALA A 61 7.11 -3.39 13.33
CA ALA A 61 5.93 -3.02 12.55
C ALA A 61 4.92 -2.25 13.40
N LYS A 62 4.11 -1.43 12.72
CA LYS A 62 3.04 -0.65 13.34
C LYS A 62 1.68 -1.12 12.83
N ILE A 63 0.76 -1.31 13.76
CA ILE A 63 -0.64 -1.62 13.47
C ILE A 63 -1.45 -0.37 13.82
N MET A 64 -1.97 0.29 12.80
CA MET A 64 -2.70 1.54 12.91
C MET A 64 -4.19 1.27 12.71
N ALA A 65 -4.99 1.51 13.74
CA ALA A 65 -6.45 1.43 13.68
C ALA A 65 -7.03 2.84 13.68
N PHE A 66 -7.88 3.13 12.70
CA PHE A 66 -8.64 4.36 12.71
C PHE A 66 -10.00 4.11 13.38
N ARG A 67 -10.24 4.80 14.51
CA ARG A 67 -11.49 4.68 15.27
C ARG A 67 -11.87 6.01 15.89
N ASP A 68 -13.13 6.41 15.71
CA ASP A 68 -13.71 7.63 16.31
C ASP A 68 -12.86 8.89 16.04
N GLY A 69 -12.38 9.04 14.80
CA GLY A 69 -11.52 10.16 14.37
C GLY A 69 -10.09 10.13 14.92
N LYS A 70 -9.69 9.06 15.61
CA LYS A 70 -8.36 8.91 16.21
C LYS A 70 -7.57 7.75 15.60
N LEU A 71 -6.28 7.96 15.47
CA LEU A 71 -5.34 6.90 15.09
C LEU A 71 -4.86 6.19 16.35
N LEU A 72 -5.18 4.90 16.48
CA LEU A 72 -4.60 4.01 17.48
C LEU A 72 -3.36 3.36 16.86
N ASN A 73 -2.24 3.47 17.53
CA ASN A 73 -0.97 2.92 17.07
C ASN A 73 -0.51 1.82 18.04
N LEU A 74 -0.46 0.59 17.55
CA LEU A 74 -0.11 -0.60 18.35
C LEU A 74 1.21 -1.19 17.87
N SER A 75 2.00 -1.68 18.81
CA SER A 75 3.11 -2.59 18.53
C SER A 75 2.59 -3.98 18.12
N VAL A 76 3.47 -4.79 17.55
CA VAL A 76 3.17 -6.19 17.21
C VAL A 76 2.74 -6.98 18.43
N GLU A 77 3.42 -6.80 19.58
CA GLU A 77 3.11 -7.52 20.82
C GLU A 77 1.77 -7.08 21.42
N GLU A 78 1.45 -5.79 21.42
CA GLU A 78 0.14 -5.30 21.86
C GLU A 78 -0.98 -5.85 20.96
N PHE A 79 -0.72 -6.00 19.67
CA PHE A 79 -1.69 -6.60 18.75
C PHE A 79 -1.79 -8.11 18.95
N ALA A 80 -0.67 -8.82 19.08
CA ALA A 80 -0.62 -10.26 19.34
C ALA A 80 -1.33 -10.63 20.66
N SER A 81 -1.20 -9.80 21.71
CA SER A 81 -1.85 -10.04 23.00
C SER A 81 -3.38 -10.05 22.97
N ARG A 82 -3.97 -9.56 21.86
CA ARG A 82 -5.44 -9.59 21.64
C ARG A 82 -5.95 -10.94 21.16
N PHE A 83 -5.06 -11.88 20.81
CA PHE A 83 -5.39 -13.23 20.37
C PHE A 83 -5.42 -14.17 21.57
N SER A 84 -6.56 -14.85 21.77
CA SER A 84 -6.85 -15.64 22.97
C SER A 84 -6.25 -17.06 23.00
N GLY A 85 -5.54 -17.46 21.95
CA GLY A 85 -5.08 -18.84 21.74
C GLY A 85 -6.16 -19.82 21.28
N LYS A 86 -7.37 -19.33 21.01
CA LYS A 86 -8.51 -20.14 20.57
C LYS A 86 -9.26 -19.44 19.44
N PRO A 87 -9.88 -20.21 18.52
CA PRO A 87 -10.82 -19.66 17.54
C PRO A 87 -11.96 -18.90 18.22
N ALA A 88 -12.50 -17.91 17.53
CA ALA A 88 -13.68 -17.19 17.98
C ALA A 88 -14.92 -18.13 18.01
N ALA A 89 -15.88 -17.86 18.90
CA ALA A 89 -17.10 -18.68 18.99
C ALA A 89 -17.91 -18.73 17.69
N ASP A 90 -17.84 -17.67 16.90
CA ASP A 90 -18.52 -17.50 15.62
C ASP A 90 -17.60 -17.77 14.41
N GLU A 91 -16.47 -18.49 14.60
CA GLU A 91 -15.46 -18.72 13.56
C GLU A 91 -16.06 -19.32 12.27
N SER A 92 -17.01 -20.20 12.39
CA SER A 92 -17.68 -20.82 11.23
C SER A 92 -18.42 -19.81 10.32
N GLN A 93 -18.72 -18.62 10.83
CA GLN A 93 -19.40 -17.55 10.10
C GLN A 93 -18.43 -16.51 9.54
N ARG A 94 -17.14 -16.58 9.91
CA ARG A 94 -16.11 -15.61 9.53
C ARG A 94 -15.47 -15.99 8.20
N LYS A 95 -15.32 -15.01 7.32
CA LYS A 95 -14.63 -15.18 6.04
C LYS A 95 -13.46 -14.22 5.97
N ARG A 96 -12.39 -14.65 5.33
CA ARG A 96 -11.17 -13.87 5.15
C ARG A 96 -10.60 -14.11 3.77
N ARG A 97 -10.10 -13.05 3.13
CA ARG A 97 -9.46 -13.18 1.83
C ARG A 97 -8.37 -12.13 1.64
N ILE A 98 -7.32 -12.50 0.93
CA ILE A 98 -6.38 -11.58 0.33
C ILE A 98 -7.06 -11.08 -0.96
N ASP A 99 -7.45 -9.82 -0.97
CA ASP A 99 -8.23 -9.22 -2.06
C ASP A 99 -7.32 -8.72 -3.18
N SER A 100 -6.17 -8.13 -2.80
CA SER A 100 -5.14 -7.72 -3.76
C SER A 100 -3.74 -7.79 -3.14
N LEU A 101 -2.73 -7.95 -4.01
CA LEU A 101 -1.31 -7.90 -3.68
C LEU A 101 -0.57 -7.29 -4.87
N ASN A 102 0.17 -6.21 -4.63
CA ASN A 102 1.03 -5.58 -5.61
C ASN A 102 2.46 -5.51 -5.08
N ILE A 103 3.43 -5.95 -5.88
CA ILE A 103 4.84 -6.05 -5.49
C ILE A 103 5.69 -5.33 -6.54
N THR A 104 6.68 -4.59 -6.06
CA THR A 104 7.74 -4.00 -6.87
C THR A 104 9.07 -4.17 -6.13
N GLY A 105 9.97 -5.00 -6.68
CA GLY A 105 11.24 -5.33 -6.03
C GLY A 105 11.05 -5.98 -4.66
N ASN A 106 11.59 -5.37 -3.61
CA ASN A 106 11.49 -5.86 -2.23
C ASN A 106 10.34 -5.23 -1.42
N ALA A 107 9.52 -4.42 -2.06
CA ALA A 107 8.40 -3.73 -1.43
C ALA A 107 7.07 -4.18 -2.03
N GLY A 108 6.01 -4.18 -1.23
CA GLY A 108 4.67 -4.53 -1.69
C GLY A 108 3.57 -3.95 -0.82
N VAL A 109 2.37 -3.96 -1.35
CA VAL A 109 1.15 -3.58 -0.64
C VAL A 109 0.07 -4.61 -0.90
N ALA A 110 -0.72 -4.91 0.13
CA ALA A 110 -1.84 -5.84 0.05
C ALA A 110 -3.10 -5.25 0.68
N ARG A 111 -4.26 -5.72 0.19
CA ARG A 111 -5.55 -5.51 0.81
C ARG A 111 -6.09 -6.86 1.28
N ILE A 112 -6.45 -6.94 2.57
CA ILE A 112 -7.13 -8.08 3.16
C ILE A 112 -8.51 -7.63 3.62
N VAL A 113 -9.50 -8.46 3.37
CA VAL A 113 -10.86 -8.25 3.87
C VAL A 113 -11.20 -9.36 4.86
N LEU A 114 -11.56 -8.95 6.08
CA LEU A 114 -12.08 -9.80 7.13
C LEU A 114 -13.57 -9.53 7.25
N ASP A 115 -14.37 -10.46 6.75
CA ASP A 115 -15.83 -10.38 6.74
C ASP A 115 -16.40 -11.20 7.90
N TYR A 116 -16.79 -10.49 8.97
CA TYR A 116 -17.31 -11.05 10.22
C TYR A 116 -18.81 -10.75 10.37
N PRO A 117 -19.55 -11.45 11.23
CA PRO A 117 -21.00 -11.26 11.35
C PRO A 117 -21.43 -9.81 11.58
N GLU A 118 -20.74 -9.10 12.48
CA GLU A 118 -21.13 -7.75 12.89
C GLU A 118 -20.33 -6.62 12.21
N THR A 119 -19.21 -6.95 11.52
CA THR A 119 -18.34 -5.94 10.94
C THR A 119 -17.54 -6.49 9.76
N THR A 120 -17.25 -5.64 8.81
CA THR A 120 -16.25 -5.90 7.76
C THR A 120 -15.03 -5.03 8.06
N LEU A 121 -13.84 -5.65 8.20
CA LEU A 121 -12.59 -4.93 8.32
C LEU A 121 -11.87 -4.94 6.98
N THR A 122 -11.43 -3.77 6.55
CA THR A 122 -10.52 -3.60 5.41
C THR A 122 -9.15 -3.24 5.95
N ASP A 123 -8.19 -4.14 5.71
CA ASP A 123 -6.81 -4.01 6.15
C ASP A 123 -5.91 -3.70 4.94
N TYR A 124 -5.25 -2.57 4.96
CA TYR A 124 -4.15 -2.25 4.03
C TYR A 124 -2.83 -2.56 4.72
N MET A 125 -1.98 -3.31 4.04
CA MET A 125 -0.71 -3.81 4.58
C MET A 125 0.45 -3.44 3.67
N SER A 126 1.49 -2.84 4.24
CA SER A 126 2.79 -2.66 3.61
C SER A 126 3.67 -3.87 3.90
N LEU A 127 4.29 -4.45 2.86
CA LEU A 127 5.17 -5.61 2.95
C LEU A 127 6.58 -5.25 2.51
N LEU A 128 7.56 -5.82 3.19
CA LEU A 128 8.96 -5.63 2.88
C LEU A 128 9.70 -6.97 2.93
N LYS A 129 10.60 -7.21 1.95
CA LYS A 129 11.50 -8.36 1.95
C LYS A 129 12.77 -7.99 2.70
N VAL A 130 12.95 -8.55 3.91
CA VAL A 130 14.10 -8.33 4.79
C VAL A 130 14.84 -9.65 4.92
N ASP A 131 16.15 -9.66 4.67
CA ASP A 131 17.00 -10.86 4.75
C ASP A 131 16.44 -12.09 4.00
N GLY A 132 15.82 -11.83 2.85
CA GLY A 132 15.23 -12.86 2.00
C GLY A 132 13.80 -13.27 2.36
N GLU A 133 13.25 -12.81 3.49
CA GLU A 133 11.90 -13.11 3.97
C GLU A 133 10.96 -11.91 3.83
N TRP A 134 9.73 -12.17 3.35
CA TRP A 134 8.68 -11.18 3.34
C TRP A 134 8.04 -11.04 4.72
N LYS A 135 7.86 -9.81 5.17
CA LYS A 135 7.18 -9.46 6.43
C LYS A 135 6.22 -8.29 6.22
N ILE A 136 5.16 -8.26 7.01
CA ILE A 136 4.28 -7.09 7.11
C ILE A 136 4.97 -6.07 8.02
N ILE A 137 5.20 -4.86 7.52
CA ILE A 137 5.87 -3.79 8.26
C ILE A 137 4.91 -2.71 8.77
N ASN A 138 3.73 -2.62 8.16
CA ASN A 138 2.67 -1.73 8.60
C ASN A 138 1.32 -2.33 8.24
N LYS A 139 0.32 -2.03 9.06
CA LYS A 139 -1.09 -2.32 8.81
C LYS A 139 -1.90 -1.09 9.19
N VAL A 140 -2.69 -0.58 8.26
CA VAL A 140 -3.71 0.43 8.50
C VAL A 140 -5.07 -0.20 8.25
N PHE A 141 -6.01 -0.05 9.17
CA PHE A 141 -7.32 -0.67 9.02
C PHE A 141 -8.48 0.16 9.57
N TYR A 142 -9.62 -0.08 8.96
CA TYR A 142 -10.91 0.43 9.39
C TYR A 142 -11.93 -0.70 9.46
N GLY A 143 -12.75 -0.69 10.50
CA GLY A 143 -13.85 -1.64 10.71
C GLY A 143 -15.20 -0.99 10.46
N GLU A 144 -15.94 -1.48 9.48
CA GLU A 144 -17.27 -1.00 9.10
C GLU A 144 -18.35 -1.87 9.75
N PRO A 145 -19.18 -1.35 10.69
CA PRO A 145 -20.27 -2.11 11.29
C PRO A 145 -21.35 -2.44 10.26
N LYS A 146 -21.78 -3.71 10.20
CA LYS A 146 -22.85 -4.17 9.28
C LYS A 146 -24.26 -3.74 9.66
N ALA A 147 -24.52 -3.44 10.93
CA ALA A 147 -25.84 -3.04 11.44
C ALA A 147 -26.34 -1.65 11.01
N LYS A 148 -25.45 -0.80 10.52
CA LYS A 148 -25.85 0.35 9.71
C LYS A 148 -25.86 -0.14 8.25
N PRO A 149 -26.99 0.03 7.48
CA PRO A 149 -26.80 0.04 6.05
C PRO A 149 -25.68 1.09 5.86
N SER A 150 -24.51 0.60 5.50
CA SER A 150 -23.58 1.46 4.83
C SER A 150 -24.48 2.23 3.86
N SER A 151 -24.64 3.53 4.06
CA SER A 151 -24.74 4.34 2.89
C SER A 151 -23.51 3.85 2.15
N ALA A 152 -23.70 2.80 1.28
CA ALA A 152 -22.63 2.29 0.44
C ALA A 152 -21.95 3.54 0.02
N ALA A 153 -20.87 3.85 0.78
CA ALA A 153 -20.31 5.18 0.69
C ALA A 153 -19.90 5.16 -0.74
N ALA A 154 -20.81 5.66 -1.55
CA ALA A 154 -20.55 5.91 -2.91
C ALA A 154 -19.28 6.68 -2.76
N GLN A 155 -18.12 6.01 -3.02
CA GLN A 155 -16.81 6.63 -2.97
C GLN A 155 -17.07 7.97 -3.60
N LEU A 156 -17.22 8.98 -2.74
CA LEU A 156 -17.58 10.28 -3.27
C LEU A 156 -16.47 10.53 -4.28
N PRO A 157 -16.75 10.83 -5.53
CA PRO A 157 -15.72 11.13 -6.53
C PRO A 157 -14.66 12.06 -5.95
N ASP A 158 -15.06 12.84 -4.97
CA ASP A 158 -14.31 13.75 -4.16
C ASP A 158 -13.26 13.07 -3.24
N ASP A 159 -13.57 11.92 -2.60
CA ASP A 159 -12.61 11.25 -1.72
C ASP A 159 -11.43 10.65 -2.48
N ARG A 160 -11.66 10.09 -3.66
CA ARG A 160 -10.59 9.55 -4.49
C ARG A 160 -9.66 10.65 -5.01
N GLU A 161 -10.22 11.79 -5.41
CA GLU A 161 -9.43 12.94 -5.84
C GLU A 161 -8.72 13.60 -4.64
N ALA A 162 -9.36 13.65 -3.46
CA ALA A 162 -8.72 14.15 -2.24
C ALA A 162 -7.54 13.28 -1.79
N VAL A 163 -7.65 11.94 -1.88
CA VAL A 163 -6.52 11.02 -1.65
C VAL A 163 -5.40 11.30 -2.65
N LYS A 164 -5.71 11.42 -3.94
CA LYS A 164 -4.74 11.73 -4.98
C LYS A 164 -4.09 13.09 -4.75
N GLN A 165 -4.83 14.08 -4.31
CA GLN A 165 -4.32 15.42 -3.97
C GLN A 165 -3.34 15.36 -2.78
N ALA A 166 -3.61 14.57 -1.74
CA ALA A 166 -2.68 14.39 -0.62
C ALA A 166 -1.35 13.76 -1.08
N VAL A 167 -1.40 12.77 -1.98
CA VAL A 167 -0.19 12.16 -2.57
C VAL A 167 0.53 13.16 -3.48
N LEU A 168 -0.21 13.97 -4.23
CA LEU A 168 0.37 15.02 -5.09
C LEU A 168 1.09 16.07 -4.24
N ASP A 169 0.50 16.55 -3.15
CA ASP A 169 1.14 17.47 -2.22
C ASP A 169 2.44 16.90 -1.64
N TYR A 170 2.45 15.61 -1.30
CA TYR A 170 3.66 14.94 -0.81
C TYR A 170 4.80 14.96 -1.84
N VAL A 171 4.56 14.58 -3.08
CA VAL A 171 5.62 14.55 -4.10
C VAL A 171 6.05 15.95 -4.50
N GLU A 172 5.13 16.89 -4.58
CA GLU A 172 5.43 18.28 -4.92
C GLU A 172 6.15 19.02 -3.80
N ALA A 173 5.93 18.64 -2.52
CA ALA A 173 6.72 19.14 -1.40
C ALA A 173 8.23 18.96 -1.64
N LEU A 174 8.60 17.77 -2.13
CA LEU A 174 10.00 17.45 -2.45
C LEU A 174 10.48 18.18 -3.74
N TYR A 175 9.66 18.17 -4.79
CA TYR A 175 10.04 18.78 -6.08
C TYR A 175 10.14 20.30 -6.03
N GLU A 176 9.37 20.94 -5.19
CA GLU A 176 9.30 22.39 -5.07
C GLU A 176 10.06 22.95 -3.85
N ALA A 177 10.64 22.06 -3.04
CA ALA A 177 11.29 22.40 -1.76
C ALA A 177 10.36 23.18 -0.81
N ASP A 178 9.11 22.72 -0.69
CA ASP A 178 8.03 23.32 0.11
C ASP A 178 7.56 22.41 1.23
N SER A 179 8.13 22.56 2.42
CA SER A 179 7.74 21.75 3.60
C SER A 179 6.28 21.97 4.05
N ALA A 180 5.65 23.11 3.70
CA ALA A 180 4.26 23.36 4.09
C ALA A 180 3.30 22.36 3.43
N ARG A 181 3.68 21.81 2.27
CA ARG A 181 2.92 20.73 1.62
C ARG A 181 2.94 19.44 2.44
N ILE A 182 4.07 19.09 3.10
CA ILE A 182 4.15 17.93 4.02
C ILE A 182 3.19 18.15 5.18
N GLN A 183 3.19 19.32 5.80
CA GLN A 183 2.32 19.62 6.93
C GLN A 183 0.83 19.43 6.63
N ARG A 184 0.40 19.71 5.39
CA ARG A 184 -1.01 19.56 5.02
C ARG A 184 -1.40 18.19 4.48
N SER A 185 -0.44 17.34 4.10
CA SER A 185 -0.71 16.04 3.44
C SER A 185 -0.23 14.81 4.21
N VAL A 186 0.64 14.98 5.20
CA VAL A 186 1.24 13.88 5.96
C VAL A 186 0.92 14.04 7.44
N HIS A 187 0.49 12.95 8.08
CA HIS A 187 0.19 12.94 9.51
C HIS A 187 1.47 12.93 10.34
N GLN A 188 1.44 13.58 11.52
CA GLN A 188 2.61 13.70 12.39
C GLN A 188 3.12 12.35 12.95
N GLU A 189 2.22 11.38 13.11
CA GLU A 189 2.57 10.00 13.50
C GLU A 189 2.98 9.14 12.29
N LEU A 190 3.56 9.74 11.25
CA LEU A 190 4.01 9.04 10.05
C LEU A 190 4.90 7.84 10.40
N PHE A 191 4.56 6.69 9.83
CA PHE A 191 5.47 5.55 9.73
C PHE A 191 6.04 5.48 8.32
N LYS A 192 7.31 5.88 8.16
CA LYS A 192 7.99 5.81 6.86
C LYS A 192 9.19 4.90 6.96
N LEU A 193 9.18 3.83 6.18
CA LEU A 193 10.25 2.85 6.11
C LEU A 193 10.58 2.57 4.64
N GLY A 194 11.84 2.28 4.36
CA GLY A 194 12.27 1.86 3.03
C GLY A 194 13.65 1.28 3.03
N PHE A 195 14.14 0.93 1.85
CA PHE A 195 15.50 0.46 1.68
C PHE A 195 16.35 1.52 0.98
N GLU A 196 17.42 1.90 1.65
CA GLU A 196 18.49 2.67 1.05
C GLU A 196 19.63 1.73 0.63
N ARG A 197 20.17 1.95 -0.56
CA ARG A 197 21.32 1.20 -1.05
C ARG A 197 22.59 1.89 -0.60
N ASP A 198 23.40 1.18 0.19
CA ASP A 198 24.72 1.70 0.60
C ASP A 198 25.73 1.73 -0.55
N LYS A 199 26.94 2.19 -0.27
CA LYS A 199 28.01 2.32 -1.26
C LYS A 199 28.47 0.98 -1.81
N GLU A 200 28.36 -0.08 -1.03
CA GLU A 200 28.67 -1.46 -1.35
C GLU A 200 27.57 -2.13 -2.18
N GLY A 201 26.43 -1.45 -2.32
CA GLY A 201 25.29 -1.95 -3.09
C GLY A 201 24.33 -2.79 -2.30
N THR A 202 24.51 -2.90 -0.99
CA THR A 202 23.62 -3.63 -0.07
C THR A 202 22.44 -2.74 0.31
N TYR A 203 21.23 -3.31 0.33
CA TYR A 203 20.04 -2.62 0.78
C TYR A 203 19.95 -2.70 2.32
N LYS A 204 19.85 -1.54 2.96
CA LYS A 204 19.64 -1.43 4.40
C LYS A 204 18.31 -0.75 4.68
N PRO A 205 17.54 -1.23 5.68
CA PRO A 205 16.31 -0.56 6.07
C PRO A 205 16.65 0.83 6.63
N TYR A 206 15.90 1.82 6.18
CA TYR A 206 16.01 3.18 6.65
C TYR A 206 14.63 3.69 7.07
N ARG A 207 14.52 4.10 8.33
CA ARG A 207 13.31 4.70 8.88
C ARG A 207 13.45 6.21 8.87
N MET A 208 12.44 6.91 8.39
CA MET A 208 12.37 8.36 8.37
C MET A 208 11.17 8.82 9.20
N THR A 209 11.41 9.72 10.13
CA THR A 209 10.38 10.38 10.94
C THR A 209 9.65 11.45 10.13
N TYR A 210 8.50 11.91 10.64
CA TYR A 210 7.80 13.06 10.06
C TYR A 210 8.71 14.31 10.00
N GLN A 211 9.46 14.60 11.06
CA GLN A 211 10.32 15.79 11.11
C GLN A 211 11.45 15.70 10.09
N GLU A 212 12.09 14.53 9.94
CA GLU A 212 13.12 14.32 8.93
C GLU A 212 12.57 14.49 7.50
N LEU A 213 11.34 14.00 7.25
CA LEU A 213 10.66 14.19 5.96
C LEU A 213 10.33 15.67 5.71
N TYR A 214 9.83 16.36 6.72
CA TYR A 214 9.53 17.80 6.65
C TYR A 214 10.77 18.61 6.31
N ASP A 215 11.88 18.36 7.01
CA ASP A 215 13.16 19.03 6.79
C ASP A 215 13.77 18.67 5.42
N LEU A 216 13.63 17.38 5.04
CA LEU A 216 14.06 16.92 3.72
C LEU A 216 13.30 17.66 2.61
N ALA A 217 11.98 17.78 2.73
CA ALA A 217 11.15 18.45 1.73
C ALA A 217 11.60 19.90 1.50
N GLY A 218 11.94 20.65 2.56
CA GLY A 218 12.42 22.03 2.43
C GLY A 218 13.79 22.20 1.79
N ARG A 219 14.58 21.14 1.62
CA ARG A 219 15.95 21.20 1.11
C ARG A 219 16.25 20.34 -0.12
N TRP A 220 15.45 19.27 -0.37
CA TRP A 220 15.79 18.22 -1.35
C TRP A 220 16.04 18.75 -2.76
N ASN A 221 15.20 19.64 -3.23
CA ASN A 221 15.36 20.29 -4.55
C ASN A 221 15.51 21.81 -4.46
N LYS A 222 16.10 22.32 -3.39
CA LYS A 222 16.29 23.78 -3.18
C LYS A 222 17.06 24.46 -4.31
N THR A 223 17.92 23.71 -5.00
CA THR A 223 18.69 24.22 -6.16
C THR A 223 17.95 24.14 -7.48
N GLY A 224 16.72 23.60 -7.51
CA GLY A 224 15.90 23.47 -8.72
C GLY A 224 16.44 22.50 -9.78
N ARG A 225 17.32 21.56 -9.41
CA ARG A 225 17.89 20.57 -10.34
C ARG A 225 16.85 19.61 -10.91
N ILE A 226 15.78 19.37 -10.17
CA ILE A 226 14.68 18.52 -10.58
C ILE A 226 13.56 19.41 -11.08
N PRO A 227 13.18 19.31 -12.37
CA PRO A 227 12.06 20.08 -12.91
C PRO A 227 10.75 19.77 -12.20
N LYS A 228 9.91 20.78 -11.95
CA LYS A 228 8.61 20.64 -11.29
C LYS A 228 7.66 19.67 -12.03
N ASN A 229 7.82 19.54 -13.35
CA ASN A 229 7.08 18.62 -14.21
C ASN A 229 7.70 17.22 -14.31
N SER A 230 8.69 16.89 -13.47
CA SER A 230 9.26 15.54 -13.40
C SER A 230 8.18 14.49 -13.10
N LYS A 231 8.46 13.24 -13.47
CA LYS A 231 7.51 12.13 -13.32
C LYS A 231 6.91 12.08 -11.91
N LYS A 232 5.59 12.03 -11.83
CA LYS A 232 4.77 11.86 -10.63
C LYS A 232 3.47 11.14 -11.01
N GLU A 233 3.58 9.83 -11.17
CA GLU A 233 2.46 8.97 -11.52
C GLU A 233 1.82 8.44 -10.24
N ILE A 234 0.54 8.72 -10.05
CA ILE A 234 -0.22 8.34 -8.86
C ILE A 234 -1.31 7.36 -9.26
N VAL A 235 -1.28 6.18 -8.65
CA VAL A 235 -2.32 5.16 -8.76
C VAL A 235 -2.99 5.01 -7.40
N VAL A 236 -4.24 5.42 -7.27
CA VAL A 236 -5.05 5.14 -6.09
C VAL A 236 -5.64 3.75 -6.27
N TYR A 237 -5.24 2.80 -5.42
CA TYR A 237 -5.71 1.42 -5.48
C TYR A 237 -7.14 1.30 -4.96
N ASP A 238 -7.36 1.80 -3.76
CA ASP A 238 -8.63 1.67 -3.08
C ASP A 238 -8.86 2.84 -2.12
N VAL A 239 -10.13 3.18 -1.91
CA VAL A 239 -10.58 4.19 -0.95
C VAL A 239 -11.78 3.61 -0.22
N ALA A 240 -11.63 3.31 1.07
CA ALA A 240 -12.72 3.00 1.98
C ALA A 240 -13.22 4.28 2.66
N ASP A 241 -14.19 4.16 3.56
CA ASP A 241 -14.76 5.33 4.27
C ASP A 241 -13.70 6.20 4.97
N GLN A 242 -12.77 5.58 5.71
CA GLN A 242 -11.80 6.26 6.56
C GLN A 242 -10.35 5.96 6.22
N THR A 243 -10.07 5.03 5.31
CA THR A 243 -8.71 4.62 4.96
C THR A 243 -8.56 4.41 3.46
N ALA A 244 -7.35 4.62 2.93
CA ALA A 244 -7.06 4.46 1.52
C ALA A 244 -5.65 3.90 1.28
N SER A 245 -5.43 3.36 0.08
CA SER A 245 -4.14 2.87 -0.38
C SER A 245 -3.80 3.41 -1.77
N ALA A 246 -2.55 3.84 -1.95
CA ALA A 246 -2.08 4.39 -3.21
C ALA A 246 -0.62 3.99 -3.50
N LYS A 247 -0.21 4.18 -4.76
CA LYS A 247 1.17 4.07 -5.22
C LYS A 247 1.57 5.36 -5.92
N LEU A 248 2.74 5.85 -5.58
CA LEU A 248 3.41 6.95 -6.28
C LEU A 248 4.64 6.39 -7.01
N THR A 249 4.76 6.69 -8.30
CA THR A 249 6.02 6.51 -9.03
C THR A 249 6.61 7.88 -9.29
N ALA A 250 7.71 8.18 -8.62
CA ALA A 250 8.40 9.46 -8.68
C ALA A 250 9.83 9.30 -9.19
N ARG A 251 10.59 10.39 -9.22
CA ARG A 251 11.97 10.37 -9.70
C ARG A 251 12.92 9.54 -8.82
N TRP A 252 12.61 9.41 -7.53
CA TRP A 252 13.43 8.61 -6.60
C TRP A 252 13.08 7.13 -6.58
N GLY A 253 11.97 6.73 -7.18
CA GLY A 253 11.49 5.36 -7.17
C GLY A 253 9.99 5.26 -6.93
N ILE A 254 9.61 4.28 -6.13
CA ILE A 254 8.23 3.94 -5.83
C ILE A 254 7.98 4.13 -4.34
N ASP A 255 6.85 4.76 -4.04
CA ASP A 255 6.28 4.82 -2.70
C ASP A 255 4.92 4.12 -2.71
N TYR A 256 4.72 3.16 -1.80
CA TYR A 256 3.40 2.66 -1.42
C TYR A 256 2.93 3.45 -0.21
N LEU A 257 1.69 3.91 -0.25
CA LEU A 257 1.16 4.84 0.75
C LEU A 257 -0.17 4.33 1.29
N HIS A 258 -0.33 4.42 2.61
CA HIS A 258 -1.65 4.32 3.24
C HIS A 258 -2.04 5.67 3.82
N LEU A 259 -3.31 5.99 3.69
CA LEU A 259 -3.88 7.24 4.14
C LEU A 259 -5.05 6.97 5.08
N ALA A 260 -5.31 7.91 5.97
CA ALA A 260 -6.51 7.93 6.79
C ALA A 260 -7.16 9.32 6.76
N LYS A 261 -8.46 9.36 7.04
CA LYS A 261 -9.28 10.57 6.99
C LYS A 261 -9.46 11.15 8.39
N PHE A 262 -8.82 12.28 8.66
CA PHE A 262 -8.88 13.00 9.93
C PHE A 262 -9.75 14.25 9.77
N ASP A 263 -10.84 14.37 10.51
CA ASP A 263 -11.76 15.50 10.44
C ASP A 263 -12.14 15.87 8.99
N GLY A 264 -12.42 14.85 8.17
CA GLY A 264 -12.77 15.02 6.77
C GLY A 264 -11.58 15.24 5.82
N LYS A 265 -10.35 15.28 6.31
CA LYS A 265 -9.14 15.52 5.53
C LYS A 265 -8.30 14.26 5.38
N TRP A 266 -7.95 13.89 4.16
CA TRP A 266 -7.06 12.77 3.88
C TRP A 266 -5.60 13.12 4.16
N MET A 267 -4.94 12.30 4.98
CA MET A 267 -3.53 12.46 5.33
C MET A 267 -2.78 11.13 5.22
N ILE A 268 -1.55 11.17 4.72
CA ILE A 268 -0.67 10.02 4.61
C ILE A 268 -0.18 9.62 6.00
N THR A 269 -0.41 8.36 6.38
CA THR A 269 0.00 7.79 7.68
C THR A 269 1.14 6.79 7.56
N ASP A 270 1.29 6.17 6.39
CA ASP A 270 2.34 5.19 6.12
C ASP A 270 2.95 5.41 4.73
N ILE A 271 4.26 5.29 4.64
CA ILE A 271 5.00 5.30 3.37
C ILE A 271 6.03 4.17 3.40
N LEU A 272 5.87 3.21 2.51
CA LEU A 272 6.91 2.24 2.18
C LEU A 272 7.56 2.66 0.86
N TRP A 273 8.84 2.99 0.89
CA TRP A 273 9.55 3.43 -0.30
C TRP A 273 10.65 2.46 -0.76
N GLN A 274 10.89 2.42 -2.04
CA GLN A 274 11.96 1.65 -2.64
C GLN A 274 12.64 2.42 -3.76
N THR A 275 13.97 2.48 -3.70
CA THR A 275 14.80 2.92 -4.82
C THR A 275 14.77 1.83 -5.91
N PRO A 276 14.58 2.18 -7.18
CA PRO A 276 14.63 1.21 -8.26
C PRO A 276 15.96 0.46 -8.28
N PRO A 277 15.97 -0.83 -8.67
CA PRO A 277 17.20 -1.52 -8.99
C PRO A 277 17.95 -0.70 -10.06
N ARG A 278 19.26 -0.57 -9.94
CA ARG A 278 20.06 -0.03 -11.04
C ARG A 278 20.03 -1.05 -12.17
N SER A 279 19.56 -0.63 -13.34
CA SER A 279 19.66 -1.38 -14.60
C SER A 279 21.11 -1.56 -15.00
#